data_78242b8c2796bbc53b9d0aeda36b4806
#
_entry.id   78242b8c2796bbc53b9d0aeda36b4806
#
_cell.length_a   1.000
_cell.length_b   1.000
_cell.length_c   1.000
_cell.angle_alpha   90.00
_cell.angle_beta   90.00
_cell.angle_gamma   90.00
#
_symmetry.space_group_name_H-M   'P 1'
#
loop_
_entity.id
_entity.type
_entity.pdbx_description
1 polymer ?
#
loop_
_entity_poly.entity_id
_entity_poly.type
_entity_poly.pdbx_seq_one_letter_code
_entity_poly.pdbx_strand_id
1 'polypeptide(L)'
;YSGSGIYRDVTLSYRDKVHVAENGNHITTPKLAEQKDSNVETQVQSKIKNTDKKAANVFVEQQIFTKEGKPVSEIVRSATKSLAENETAHFNQNILVNQPTLWTTKSYHPQLYVLKTKVYKEGQLVDVTEDTFGYRYFNWTAKEGFSLNGERMKFHGVSIHHDNGALGAEENYKA
;
A
#
# COMPACT_ATOMS: atom_id res chain seq x y z
N TYR A 1 -12.89 -0.07 28.28
CA TYR A 1 -13.69 -1.27 27.97
C TYR A 1 -12.80 -2.34 27.39
N SER A 2 -12.82 -3.52 27.95
CA SER A 2 -12.27 -4.72 27.36
C SER A 2 -13.44 -5.64 27.02
N GLY A 3 -13.69 -5.81 25.71
CA GLY A 3 -14.64 -6.81 25.23
C GLY A 3 -13.96 -8.17 25.12
N SER A 4 -14.67 -9.25 25.36
CA SER A 4 -14.19 -10.60 25.08
C SER A 4 -14.90 -11.14 23.84
N GLY A 5 -14.18 -11.95 23.06
CA GLY A 5 -14.68 -12.54 21.83
C GLY A 5 -14.12 -11.89 20.55
N ILE A 6 -14.49 -12.48 19.43
CA ILE A 6 -14.10 -12.01 18.08
C ILE A 6 -15.24 -11.12 17.58
N TYR A 7 -14.97 -9.83 17.42
CA TYR A 7 -15.95 -8.83 16.98
C TYR A 7 -15.59 -8.13 15.67
N ARG A 8 -14.43 -8.46 15.10
CA ARG A 8 -13.97 -7.98 13.79
C ARG A 8 -13.95 -9.14 12.81
N ASP A 9 -13.89 -8.81 11.52
CA ASP A 9 -13.84 -9.79 10.45
C ASP A 9 -12.66 -10.74 10.61
N VAL A 10 -12.94 -12.03 10.41
CA VAL A 10 -11.92 -13.07 10.34
C VAL A 10 -11.72 -13.43 8.88
N THR A 11 -10.51 -13.25 8.38
CA THR A 11 -10.17 -13.56 7.00
C THR A 11 -9.23 -14.75 6.92
N LEU A 12 -9.48 -15.64 5.95
CA LEU A 12 -8.58 -16.72 5.57
C LEU A 12 -7.93 -16.38 4.24
N SER A 13 -6.59 -16.23 4.22
CA SER A 13 -5.84 -16.02 3.00
C SER A 13 -5.19 -17.33 2.54
N TYR A 14 -5.42 -17.69 1.27
CA TYR A 14 -4.75 -18.81 0.63
C TYR A 14 -3.81 -18.28 -0.45
N ARG A 15 -2.53 -18.67 -0.41
CA ARG A 15 -1.49 -18.18 -1.32
C ARG A 15 -0.59 -19.31 -1.77
N ASP A 16 0.14 -19.08 -2.88
CA ASP A 16 1.25 -19.96 -3.28
C ASP A 16 2.38 -19.93 -2.23
N LYS A 17 3.24 -20.92 -2.26
CA LYS A 17 4.43 -20.97 -1.38
C LYS A 17 5.42 -19.85 -1.63
N VAL A 18 5.42 -19.26 -2.84
CA VAL A 18 6.15 -18.04 -3.17
C VAL A 18 5.14 -16.91 -3.35
N HIS A 19 5.11 -15.96 -2.42
CA HIS A 19 4.11 -14.91 -2.38
C HIS A 19 4.64 -13.62 -1.75
N VAL A 20 3.90 -12.52 -1.93
CA VAL A 20 4.14 -11.29 -1.18
C VAL A 20 3.87 -11.55 0.30
N ALA A 21 4.81 -11.27 1.18
CA ALA A 21 4.61 -11.39 2.63
C ALA A 21 3.43 -10.52 3.09
N GLU A 22 2.85 -10.86 4.24
CA GLU A 22 1.79 -10.03 4.83
C GLU A 22 2.31 -8.61 5.06
N ASN A 23 1.53 -7.59 4.62
CA ASN A 23 1.93 -6.19 4.60
C ASN A 23 3.31 -5.98 3.92
N GLY A 24 3.61 -6.79 2.91
CA GLY A 24 4.94 -6.89 2.32
C GLY A 24 5.30 -5.75 1.36
N ASN A 25 4.34 -4.97 0.87
CA ASN A 25 4.60 -3.82 0.01
C ASN A 25 4.70 -2.54 0.84
N HIS A 26 5.82 -1.85 0.72
CA HIS A 26 6.05 -0.53 1.30
C HIS A 26 6.19 0.50 0.18
N ILE A 27 5.22 1.42 0.08
CA ILE A 27 5.13 2.42 -0.99
C ILE A 27 5.49 3.78 -0.42
N THR A 28 6.45 4.47 -1.03
CA THR A 28 6.88 5.81 -0.63
C THR A 28 7.05 6.73 -1.83
N THR A 29 6.90 8.02 -1.59
CA THR A 29 7.08 9.07 -2.59
C THR A 29 7.93 10.20 -2.03
N PRO A 30 9.23 9.96 -1.76
CA PRO A 30 10.07 10.84 -0.95
C PRO A 30 10.27 12.24 -1.56
N LYS A 31 10.15 12.36 -2.89
CA LYS A 31 10.31 13.62 -3.61
C LYS A 31 9.00 14.21 -4.13
N LEU A 32 7.86 13.78 -3.59
CA LEU A 32 6.55 14.18 -4.12
C LEU A 32 6.34 15.70 -4.11
N ALA A 33 6.75 16.40 -3.05
CA ALA A 33 6.59 17.84 -2.95
C ALA A 33 7.27 18.61 -4.11
N GLU A 34 8.40 18.08 -4.58
CA GLU A 34 9.21 18.67 -5.66
C GLU A 34 8.72 18.23 -7.03
N GLN A 35 8.16 17.04 -7.13
CA GLN A 35 7.82 16.37 -8.40
C GLN A 35 6.32 16.39 -8.74
N LYS A 36 5.45 16.90 -7.88
CA LYS A 36 3.98 16.79 -8.00
C LYS A 36 3.42 17.29 -9.34
N ASP A 37 4.08 18.23 -9.98
CA ASP A 37 3.70 18.83 -11.27
C ASP A 37 4.45 18.21 -12.46
N SER A 38 5.14 17.09 -12.25
CA SER A 38 5.93 16.37 -13.25
C SER A 38 5.80 14.85 -13.08
N ASN A 39 6.81 14.08 -13.46
CA ASN A 39 6.86 12.65 -13.19
C ASN A 39 7.28 12.40 -11.74
N VAL A 40 6.38 11.83 -10.97
CA VAL A 40 6.61 11.44 -9.58
C VAL A 40 7.25 10.07 -9.52
N GLU A 41 8.41 9.97 -8.85
CA GLU A 41 9.06 8.71 -8.52
C GLU A 41 8.37 8.06 -7.32
N THR A 42 7.69 6.94 -7.57
CA THR A 42 7.10 6.10 -6.54
C THR A 42 8.03 4.94 -6.25
N GLN A 43 8.59 4.91 -5.05
CA GLN A 43 9.48 3.85 -4.61
C GLN A 43 8.67 2.75 -3.94
N VAL A 44 8.84 1.52 -4.41
CA VAL A 44 8.17 0.33 -3.89
C VAL A 44 9.21 -0.66 -3.42
N GLN A 45 9.14 -1.05 -2.15
CA GLN A 45 9.88 -2.18 -1.61
C GLN A 45 8.90 -3.32 -1.34
N SER A 46 9.10 -4.45 -2.01
CA SER A 46 8.27 -5.65 -1.83
C SER A 46 9.05 -6.75 -1.14
N LYS A 47 8.48 -7.30 -0.06
CA LYS A 47 9.00 -8.49 0.61
C LYS A 47 8.35 -9.71 0.01
N ILE A 48 9.14 -10.56 -0.65
CA ILE A 48 8.67 -11.82 -1.23
C ILE A 48 9.22 -12.97 -0.40
N LYS A 49 8.34 -13.85 0.02
CA LYS A 49 8.67 -15.01 0.86
C LYS A 49 8.58 -16.29 0.05
N ASN A 50 9.60 -17.14 0.16
CA ASN A 50 9.57 -18.52 -0.32
C ASN A 50 9.37 -19.45 0.89
N THR A 51 8.21 -20.08 1.00
CA THR A 51 7.91 -21.09 2.04
C THR A 51 8.01 -22.51 1.50
N ASP A 52 8.50 -22.68 0.27
CA ASP A 52 8.75 -24.00 -0.32
C ASP A 52 10.03 -24.61 0.26
N LYS A 53 10.14 -25.94 0.21
CA LYS A 53 11.32 -26.72 0.59
C LYS A 53 12.42 -26.70 -0.48
N LYS A 54 12.28 -25.89 -1.51
CA LYS A 54 13.22 -25.75 -2.63
C LYS A 54 13.48 -24.29 -2.94
N ALA A 55 14.69 -24.00 -3.40
CA ALA A 55 14.98 -22.69 -3.98
C ALA A 55 14.14 -22.43 -5.22
N ALA A 56 13.84 -21.17 -5.49
CA ALA A 56 13.05 -20.74 -6.64
C ALA A 56 13.62 -19.45 -7.24
N ASN A 57 13.61 -19.35 -8.57
CA ASN A 57 13.92 -18.12 -9.29
C ASN A 57 12.67 -17.25 -9.36
N VAL A 58 12.75 -16.05 -8.80
CA VAL A 58 11.62 -15.15 -8.58
C VAL A 58 11.91 -13.78 -9.14
N PHE A 59 10.94 -13.20 -9.82
CA PHE A 59 10.89 -11.77 -10.15
C PHE A 59 9.50 -11.21 -9.88
N VAL A 60 9.41 -9.90 -9.79
CA VAL A 60 8.13 -9.19 -9.62
C VAL A 60 7.90 -8.20 -10.75
N GLU A 61 6.64 -8.05 -11.15
CA GLU A 61 6.17 -6.98 -12.02
C GLU A 61 5.21 -6.10 -11.25
N GLN A 62 5.38 -4.79 -11.39
CA GLN A 62 4.55 -3.81 -10.70
C GLN A 62 4.04 -2.75 -11.66
N GLN A 63 2.81 -2.33 -11.43
CA GLN A 63 2.16 -1.26 -12.18
C GLN A 63 1.17 -0.52 -11.29
N ILE A 64 1.02 0.78 -11.51
CA ILE A 64 0.09 1.63 -10.77
C ILE A 64 -1.12 1.93 -11.64
N PHE A 65 -2.30 1.86 -11.01
CA PHE A 65 -3.60 2.10 -11.61
C PHE A 65 -4.36 3.18 -10.84
N THR A 66 -5.31 3.84 -11.49
CA THR A 66 -6.37 4.54 -10.76
C THR A 66 -7.26 3.53 -10.04
N LYS A 67 -8.12 4.00 -9.13
CA LYS A 67 -9.07 3.14 -8.42
C LYS A 67 -10.09 2.48 -9.37
N GLU A 68 -10.35 3.13 -10.51
CA GLU A 68 -11.23 2.63 -11.57
C GLU A 68 -10.55 1.61 -12.51
N GLY A 69 -9.27 1.29 -12.26
CA GLY A 69 -8.52 0.28 -13.02
C GLY A 69 -7.81 0.79 -14.26
N LYS A 70 -7.71 2.11 -14.48
CA LYS A 70 -6.94 2.67 -15.60
C LYS A 70 -5.44 2.68 -15.24
N PRO A 71 -4.54 2.12 -16.07
CA PRO A 71 -3.10 2.19 -15.82
C PRO A 71 -2.60 3.64 -15.92
N VAL A 72 -1.75 4.04 -14.98
CA VAL A 72 -1.13 5.38 -14.92
C VAL A 72 0.39 5.33 -14.90
N SER A 73 0.95 4.14 -14.96
CA SER A 73 2.39 3.91 -15.11
C SER A 73 2.67 2.82 -16.13
N GLU A 74 3.90 2.74 -16.57
CA GLU A 74 4.43 1.57 -17.26
C GLU A 74 4.57 0.39 -16.28
N ILE A 75 4.67 -0.83 -16.82
CA ILE A 75 5.01 -2.02 -16.04
C ILE A 75 6.51 -1.97 -15.75
N VAL A 76 6.87 -2.08 -14.47
CA VAL A 76 8.26 -2.21 -14.04
C VAL A 76 8.51 -3.64 -13.58
N ARG A 77 9.53 -4.26 -14.13
CA ARG A 77 9.95 -5.62 -13.81
C ARG A 77 11.29 -5.61 -13.07
N SER A 78 11.40 -6.37 -12.02
CA SER A 78 12.64 -6.53 -11.26
C SER A 78 13.62 -7.48 -11.98
N ALA A 79 14.88 -7.43 -11.57
CA ALA A 79 15.81 -8.54 -11.85
C ALA A 79 15.30 -9.82 -11.17
N THR A 80 15.60 -10.96 -11.77
CA THR A 80 15.34 -12.28 -11.17
C THR A 80 16.32 -12.53 -10.01
N LYS A 81 15.80 -13.01 -8.89
CA LYS A 81 16.58 -13.45 -7.73
C LYS A 81 16.26 -14.91 -7.42
N SER A 82 17.29 -15.68 -7.04
CA SER A 82 17.08 -17.02 -6.50
C SER A 82 16.82 -16.89 -5.00
N LEU A 83 15.65 -17.32 -4.55
CA LEU A 83 15.27 -17.37 -3.14
C LEU A 83 15.45 -18.80 -2.63
N ALA A 84 16.29 -18.99 -1.61
CA ALA A 84 16.45 -20.26 -0.95
C ALA A 84 15.17 -20.73 -0.23
N GLU A 85 15.19 -21.94 0.30
CA GLU A 85 14.13 -22.46 1.18
C GLU A 85 13.93 -21.53 2.37
N ASN A 86 12.69 -21.19 2.67
CA ASN A 86 12.27 -20.30 3.77
C ASN A 86 12.91 -18.89 3.74
N GLU A 87 13.46 -18.47 2.62
CA GLU A 87 14.04 -17.14 2.47
C GLU A 87 12.95 -16.07 2.22
N THR A 88 13.23 -14.87 2.73
CA THR A 88 12.49 -13.65 2.41
C THR A 88 13.45 -12.66 1.76
N ALA A 89 13.15 -12.23 0.54
CA ALA A 89 13.93 -11.26 -0.19
C ALA A 89 13.18 -9.95 -0.43
N HIS A 90 13.94 -8.85 -0.52
CA HIS A 90 13.41 -7.54 -0.88
C HIS A 90 13.62 -7.26 -2.36
N PHE A 91 12.55 -6.80 -3.01
CA PHE A 91 12.56 -6.29 -4.37
C PHE A 91 12.24 -4.79 -4.32
N ASN A 92 13.18 -3.97 -4.77
CA ASN A 92 13.03 -2.51 -4.78
C ASN A 92 12.85 -2.05 -6.22
N GLN A 93 11.80 -1.27 -6.47
CA GLN A 93 11.49 -0.72 -7.77
C GLN A 93 11.11 0.75 -7.66
N ASN A 94 11.41 1.52 -8.72
CA ASN A 94 10.98 2.90 -8.88
C ASN A 94 10.01 2.95 -10.06
N ILE A 95 8.80 3.43 -9.80
CA ILE A 95 7.72 3.54 -10.77
C ILE A 95 7.40 5.01 -10.98
N LEU A 96 7.41 5.46 -12.24
CA LEU A 96 7.09 6.84 -12.58
C LEU A 96 5.61 6.99 -12.88
N VAL A 97 4.99 8.00 -12.27
CA VAL A 97 3.61 8.40 -12.56
C VAL A 97 3.58 9.89 -12.89
N ASN A 98 3.05 10.21 -14.06
CA ASN A 98 2.98 11.59 -14.52
C ASN A 98 1.86 12.35 -13.81
N GLN A 99 2.21 13.45 -13.14
CA GLN A 99 1.30 14.40 -12.51
C GLN A 99 0.13 13.75 -11.76
N PRO A 100 0.39 12.89 -10.75
CA PRO A 100 -0.70 12.24 -10.02
C PRO A 100 -1.52 13.26 -9.26
N THR A 101 -2.84 13.08 -9.25
CA THR A 101 -3.72 13.87 -8.42
C THR A 101 -3.47 13.56 -6.95
N LEU A 102 -3.23 14.60 -6.14
CA LEU A 102 -2.91 14.43 -4.73
C LEU A 102 -4.16 14.05 -3.92
N TRP A 103 -3.98 13.15 -2.98
CA TRP A 103 -4.97 12.85 -1.96
C TRP A 103 -5.17 14.06 -1.04
N THR A 104 -6.42 14.41 -0.78
CA THR A 104 -6.77 15.56 0.06
C THR A 104 -7.98 15.26 0.93
N THR A 105 -8.10 15.96 2.06
CA THR A 105 -9.28 15.95 2.94
C THR A 105 -10.38 16.92 2.49
N LYS A 106 -10.10 17.76 1.50
CA LYS A 106 -11.06 18.75 0.98
C LYS A 106 -12.15 18.15 0.08
N SER A 107 -11.97 16.92 -0.32
CA SER A 107 -12.93 16.19 -1.15
C SER A 107 -13.54 15.04 -0.38
N TYR A 108 -14.86 14.82 -0.53
CA TYR A 108 -15.52 13.61 -0.04
C TYR A 108 -15.09 12.34 -0.79
N HIS A 109 -14.42 12.51 -1.93
CA HIS A 109 -13.88 11.43 -2.75
C HIS A 109 -12.37 11.57 -2.87
N PRO A 110 -11.59 11.12 -1.85
CA PRO A 110 -10.15 11.20 -1.88
C PRO A 110 -9.58 10.41 -3.07
N GLN A 111 -8.66 11.03 -3.80
CA GLN A 111 -8.02 10.37 -4.93
C GLN A 111 -7.10 9.26 -4.45
N LEU A 112 -7.41 8.04 -4.83
CA LEU A 112 -6.64 6.84 -4.50
C LEU A 112 -6.12 6.15 -5.76
N TYR A 113 -5.01 5.46 -5.59
CA TYR A 113 -4.35 4.64 -6.60
C TYR A 113 -4.17 3.22 -6.07
N VAL A 114 -3.96 2.29 -6.98
CA VAL A 114 -3.75 0.89 -6.67
C VAL A 114 -2.41 0.44 -7.25
N LEU A 115 -1.51 0.01 -6.40
CA LEU A 115 -0.32 -0.72 -6.80
C LEU A 115 -0.71 -2.19 -6.99
N LYS A 116 -0.54 -2.72 -8.19
CA LYS A 116 -0.66 -4.14 -8.47
C LYS A 116 0.73 -4.76 -8.56
N THR A 117 0.98 -5.73 -7.68
CA THR A 117 2.24 -6.51 -7.65
C THR A 117 1.95 -7.94 -8.08
N LYS A 118 2.63 -8.40 -9.11
CA LYS A 118 2.59 -9.77 -9.63
C LYS A 118 3.91 -10.46 -9.31
N VAL A 119 3.83 -11.64 -8.72
CA VAL A 119 5.00 -12.47 -8.40
C VAL A 119 5.09 -13.63 -9.37
N TYR A 120 6.25 -13.81 -9.95
CA TYR A 120 6.52 -14.90 -10.87
C TYR A 120 7.58 -15.83 -10.27
N LYS A 121 7.27 -17.13 -10.26
CA LYS A 121 8.16 -18.22 -9.87
C LYS A 121 8.46 -19.07 -11.10
N GLU A 122 9.74 -19.25 -11.44
CA GLU A 122 10.17 -19.99 -12.64
C GLU A 122 9.44 -19.52 -13.92
N GLY A 123 9.14 -18.21 -14.02
CA GLY A 123 8.42 -17.62 -15.15
C GLY A 123 6.90 -17.76 -15.11
N GLN A 124 6.33 -18.47 -14.15
CA GLN A 124 4.88 -18.61 -13.97
C GLN A 124 4.35 -17.63 -12.94
N LEU A 125 3.22 -16.99 -13.22
CA LEU A 125 2.51 -16.13 -12.28
C LEU A 125 1.95 -16.97 -11.12
N VAL A 126 2.37 -16.66 -9.88
CA VAL A 126 2.00 -17.43 -8.69
C VAL A 126 1.27 -16.61 -7.63
N ASP A 127 1.45 -15.29 -7.61
CA ASP A 127 0.74 -14.42 -6.65
C ASP A 127 0.44 -13.04 -7.26
N VAL A 128 -0.68 -12.44 -6.83
CA VAL A 128 -1.07 -11.07 -7.20
C VAL A 128 -1.61 -10.37 -5.96
N THR A 129 -1.06 -9.19 -5.67
CA THR A 129 -1.58 -8.31 -4.60
C THR A 129 -1.94 -6.95 -5.16
N GLU A 130 -2.91 -6.31 -4.51
CA GLU A 130 -3.34 -4.95 -4.79
C GLU A 130 -3.31 -4.14 -3.50
N ASP A 131 -2.54 -3.06 -3.50
CA ASP A 131 -2.36 -2.17 -2.37
C ASP A 131 -2.86 -0.78 -2.72
N THR A 132 -3.86 -0.29 -1.98
CA THR A 132 -4.43 1.04 -2.20
C THR A 132 -3.63 2.10 -1.45
N PHE A 133 -3.27 3.19 -2.13
CA PHE A 133 -2.52 4.31 -1.56
C PHE A 133 -2.94 5.65 -2.18
N GLY A 134 -2.47 6.76 -1.59
CA GLY A 134 -2.69 8.11 -2.11
C GLY A 134 -1.40 8.90 -2.16
N TYR A 135 -1.23 9.69 -3.21
CA TYR A 135 -0.12 10.64 -3.31
C TYR A 135 -0.38 11.81 -2.38
N ARG A 136 0.41 11.91 -1.30
CA ARG A 136 0.34 13.01 -0.34
C ARG A 136 1.69 13.21 0.32
N TYR A 137 2.00 14.43 0.66
CA TYR A 137 3.12 14.78 1.52
C TYR A 137 2.66 15.68 2.65
N PHE A 138 3.35 15.62 3.76
CA PHE A 138 3.06 16.44 4.91
C PHE A 138 4.35 17.00 5.49
N ASN A 139 4.22 18.13 6.14
CA ASN A 139 5.30 18.74 6.88
C ASN A 139 4.78 19.21 8.25
N TRP A 140 5.67 19.19 9.20
CA TRP A 140 5.41 19.65 10.56
C TRP A 140 6.53 20.53 11.04
N THR A 141 6.22 21.78 11.36
CA THR A 141 7.18 22.73 11.91
C THR A 141 6.66 23.35 13.22
N ALA A 142 7.58 23.75 14.10
CA ALA A 142 7.19 24.39 15.36
C ALA A 142 6.45 25.72 15.13
N LYS A 143 6.80 26.46 14.08
CA LYS A 143 6.24 27.77 13.75
C LYS A 143 4.92 27.70 13.00
N GLU A 144 4.86 26.84 11.96
CA GLU A 144 3.70 26.79 11.05
C GLU A 144 2.72 25.68 11.39
N GLY A 145 3.11 24.73 12.27
CA GLY A 145 2.31 23.56 12.61
C GLY A 145 2.30 22.54 11.48
N PHE A 146 1.18 21.86 11.31
CA PHE A 146 0.98 20.82 10.30
C PHE A 146 0.52 21.40 8.97
N SER A 147 1.07 20.88 7.89
CA SER A 147 0.59 21.11 6.52
C SER A 147 0.46 19.80 5.75
N LEU A 148 -0.58 19.71 4.93
CA LEU A 148 -0.84 18.62 3.99
C LEU A 148 -0.75 19.19 2.57
N ASN A 149 0.08 18.58 1.72
CA ASN A 149 0.32 19.03 0.34
C ASN A 149 0.70 20.52 0.24
N GLY A 150 1.44 21.03 1.23
CA GLY A 150 1.86 22.42 1.32
C GLY A 150 0.82 23.38 1.91
N GLU A 151 -0.40 22.92 2.19
CA GLU A 151 -1.43 23.74 2.81
C GLU A 151 -1.50 23.52 4.32
N ARG A 152 -1.47 24.60 5.09
CA ARG A 152 -1.63 24.55 6.54
C ARG A 152 -3.04 24.08 6.91
N MET A 153 -3.12 23.15 7.86
CA MET A 153 -4.41 22.71 8.40
C MET A 153 -4.34 22.47 9.91
N LYS A 154 -5.50 22.58 10.55
CA LYS A 154 -5.68 22.24 11.96
C LYS A 154 -6.36 20.88 12.08
N PHE A 155 -5.95 20.10 13.06
CA PHE A 155 -6.66 18.90 13.42
C PHE A 155 -7.84 19.22 14.33
N HIS A 156 -8.99 18.64 13.98
CA HIS A 156 -10.15 18.59 14.85
C HIS A 156 -10.42 17.12 15.12
N GLY A 157 -10.45 16.74 16.38
CA GLY A 157 -10.61 15.35 16.75
C GLY A 157 -11.47 15.20 17.98
N VAL A 158 -12.00 14.02 18.15
CA VAL A 158 -12.78 13.59 19.33
C VAL A 158 -12.24 12.26 19.82
N SER A 159 -12.49 11.98 21.10
CA SER A 159 -12.21 10.65 21.66
C SER A 159 -13.47 9.80 21.48
N ILE A 160 -13.34 8.69 20.76
CA ILE A 160 -14.44 7.75 20.54
C ILE A 160 -14.07 6.44 21.21
N HIS A 161 -14.92 5.99 22.14
CA HIS A 161 -14.92 4.62 22.63
C HIS A 161 -15.65 3.73 21.63
N HIS A 162 -15.14 2.53 21.39
CA HIS A 162 -15.77 1.54 20.52
C HIS A 162 -16.93 0.84 21.24
N ASP A 163 -17.91 1.62 21.68
CA ASP A 163 -19.11 1.18 22.36
C ASP A 163 -20.32 1.76 21.61
N ASN A 164 -20.90 0.97 20.73
CA ASN A 164 -22.00 1.34 19.85
C ASN A 164 -23.37 1.00 20.46
N GLY A 165 -23.55 1.23 21.73
CA GLY A 165 -24.82 0.98 22.42
C GLY A 165 -25.22 -0.50 22.30
N ALA A 166 -26.32 -0.80 21.63
CA ALA A 166 -26.83 -2.17 21.51
C ALA A 166 -25.90 -3.12 20.70
N LEU A 167 -24.96 -2.58 19.92
CA LEU A 167 -24.03 -3.35 19.09
C LEU A 167 -22.70 -3.63 19.83
N GLY A 168 -22.46 -3.01 20.99
CA GLY A 168 -21.24 -3.18 21.75
C GLY A 168 -20.00 -2.74 20.97
N ALA A 169 -19.01 -3.61 20.88
CA ALA A 169 -17.74 -3.33 20.20
C ALA A 169 -17.75 -3.69 18.70
N GLU A 170 -18.89 -4.04 18.11
CA GLU A 170 -19.00 -4.35 16.69
C GLU A 170 -18.69 -3.13 15.83
N GLU A 171 -17.86 -3.31 14.80
CA GLU A 171 -17.64 -2.29 13.76
C GLU A 171 -18.78 -2.35 12.73
N ASN A 172 -19.63 -1.33 12.72
CA ASN A 172 -20.72 -1.21 11.79
C ASN A 172 -20.64 0.12 11.03
N TYR A 173 -20.25 0.06 9.76
CA TYR A 173 -20.09 1.24 8.92
C TYR A 173 -21.40 2.05 8.70
N LYS A 174 -22.55 1.42 8.89
CA LYS A 174 -23.85 2.11 8.77
C LYS A 174 -24.28 2.80 10.07
N ALA A 175 -23.77 2.35 11.19
CA ALA A 175 -24.05 2.93 12.50
C ALA A 175 -23.09 4.06 12.84
#